data_a0c13a7288d974df114c16e5c356f89a
#
_entry.id   a0c13a7288d974df114c16e5c356f89a
#
_cell.length_a   1.000
_cell.length_b   1.000
_cell.length_c   1.000
_cell.angle_alpha   90.00
_cell.angle_beta   90.00
_cell.angle_gamma   90.00
#
_symmetry.space_group_name_H-M   'P 1'
#
loop_
_entity.id
_entity.type
_entity.pdbx_description
1 polymer ?
#
loop_
_entity_poly.entity_id
_entity_poly.type
_entity_poly.pdbx_seq_one_letter_code
_entity_poly.pdbx_strand_id
1 'polypeptide(L)'
;MSTKKMVGHLRHIEEDLANRVAAGLALDKMPDAPVAAVPVQEMEPSPALQTIGKMKDTLMGRAIGILIANGSDGAVIEKIKKAATDAGATVKIVAPKVGGVKLAAGSMLAADGQLAGTPSVLFDAVAVILSDEGAKALSMESGAIDFVRDAFGHLKAIAVDKGGQALLRIANVGQDAGVVDTNDKDAFIAAAKTRQWDREKSVRTLA
;
A
#
# COMPACT_ATOMS: atom_id res chain seq x y z
N MET A 1 -25.15 24.29 -5.65
CA MET A 1 -24.84 24.66 -4.25
C MET A 1 -23.48 25.35 -4.25
N SER A 2 -23.32 26.50 -3.54
CA SER A 2 -22.01 27.16 -3.50
C SER A 2 -21.01 26.34 -2.69
N THR A 3 -19.75 26.28 -3.15
CA THR A 3 -18.64 25.58 -2.46
C THR A 3 -18.51 26.00 -0.99
N LYS A 4 -18.65 27.32 -0.72
CA LYS A 4 -18.64 27.84 0.65
C LYS A 4 -19.75 27.27 1.53
N LYS A 5 -20.98 27.15 0.98
CA LYS A 5 -22.09 26.55 1.72
C LYS A 5 -21.84 25.08 2.03
N MET A 6 -21.26 24.34 1.09
CA MET A 6 -20.91 22.93 1.30
C MET A 6 -19.91 22.79 2.46
N VAL A 7 -18.82 23.57 2.46
CA VAL A 7 -17.82 23.54 3.53
C VAL A 7 -18.45 23.92 4.88
N GLY A 8 -19.33 24.92 4.91
CA GLY A 8 -20.05 25.28 6.13
C GLY A 8 -20.89 24.13 6.71
N HIS A 9 -21.54 23.33 5.84
CA HIS A 9 -22.29 22.14 6.28
C HIS A 9 -21.37 21.01 6.80
N LEU A 10 -20.16 20.86 6.25
CA LEU A 10 -19.21 19.83 6.73
C LEU A 10 -18.82 20.06 8.19
N ARG A 11 -18.85 21.30 8.68
CA ARG A 11 -18.58 21.63 10.09
C ARG A 11 -19.57 21.00 11.07
N HIS A 12 -20.76 20.61 10.61
CA HIS A 12 -21.71 19.83 11.42
C HIS A 12 -21.40 18.34 11.45
N ILE A 13 -20.50 17.86 10.59
CA ILE A 13 -20.07 16.47 10.54
C ILE A 13 -18.79 16.33 11.36
N GLU A 14 -17.75 17.07 10.93
CA GLU A 14 -16.43 17.06 11.57
C GLU A 14 -15.66 18.34 11.18
N GLU A 15 -15.15 19.06 12.17
CA GLU A 15 -14.45 20.33 11.92
C GLU A 15 -13.12 20.11 11.18
N ASP A 16 -12.37 19.02 11.46
CA ASP A 16 -11.13 18.68 10.74
C ASP A 16 -11.40 18.39 9.26
N LEU A 17 -12.47 17.67 8.96
CA LEU A 17 -12.89 17.42 7.58
C LEU A 17 -13.19 18.74 6.85
N ALA A 18 -13.92 19.66 7.49
CA ALA A 18 -14.23 20.97 6.91
C ALA A 18 -12.95 21.79 6.65
N ASN A 19 -12.00 21.78 7.59
CA ASN A 19 -10.71 22.47 7.47
C ASN A 19 -9.90 21.93 6.29
N ARG A 20 -9.81 20.61 6.14
CA ARG A 20 -9.07 19.97 5.04
C ARG A 20 -9.68 20.27 3.69
N VAL A 21 -11.01 20.23 3.59
CA VAL A 21 -11.71 20.58 2.34
C VAL A 21 -11.55 22.06 2.02
N ALA A 22 -11.63 22.96 3.01
CA ALA A 22 -11.41 24.38 2.81
C ALA A 22 -9.99 24.68 2.31
N ALA A 23 -8.97 24.02 2.89
CA ALA A 23 -7.58 24.12 2.48
C ALA A 23 -7.39 23.62 1.02
N GLY A 24 -7.94 22.44 0.67
CA GLY A 24 -7.88 21.90 -0.68
C GLY A 24 -8.59 22.76 -1.73
N LEU A 25 -9.56 23.57 -1.32
CA LEU A 25 -10.26 24.56 -2.15
C LEU A 25 -9.60 25.94 -2.13
N ALA A 26 -8.49 26.10 -1.46
CA ALA A 26 -7.77 27.36 -1.28
C ALA A 26 -8.70 28.50 -0.80
N LEU A 27 -9.58 28.21 0.18
CA LEU A 27 -10.44 29.24 0.75
C LEU A 27 -9.66 30.10 1.74
N ASP A 28 -9.66 31.41 1.54
CA ASP A 28 -8.96 32.37 2.43
C ASP A 28 -9.54 32.39 3.85
N LYS A 29 -10.81 32.05 4.00
CA LYS A 29 -11.51 32.04 5.28
C LYS A 29 -12.47 30.86 5.36
N MET A 30 -12.47 30.20 6.51
CA MET A 30 -13.45 29.15 6.82
C MET A 30 -14.86 29.75 6.82
N PRO A 31 -15.81 29.20 6.01
CA PRO A 31 -17.20 29.65 6.02
C PRO A 31 -17.89 29.32 7.35
N ASP A 32 -18.80 30.18 7.78
CA ASP A 32 -19.62 29.91 8.95
C ASP A 32 -20.50 28.68 8.74
N ALA A 33 -20.67 27.90 9.82
CA ALA A 33 -21.63 26.80 9.80
C ALA A 33 -23.06 27.38 9.73
N PRO A 34 -23.93 26.88 8.84
CA PRO A 34 -25.32 27.29 8.83
C PRO A 34 -26.02 26.81 10.10
N VAL A 35 -27.12 27.48 10.47
CA VAL A 35 -27.93 27.00 11.57
C VAL A 35 -28.50 25.62 11.24
N ALA A 36 -28.24 24.64 12.08
CA ALA A 36 -28.79 23.29 11.93
C ALA A 36 -30.28 23.27 12.25
N ALA A 37 -31.08 22.59 11.43
CA ALA A 37 -32.53 22.42 11.69
C ALA A 37 -32.78 21.60 12.96
N VAL A 38 -31.90 20.64 13.24
CA VAL A 38 -31.83 19.87 14.49
C VAL A 38 -30.41 19.99 15.02
N PRO A 39 -30.22 20.26 16.31
CA PRO A 39 -28.88 20.31 16.91
C PRO A 39 -28.08 19.04 16.62
N VAL A 40 -26.77 19.20 16.38
CA VAL A 40 -25.86 18.06 16.25
C VAL A 40 -25.88 17.28 17.56
N GLN A 41 -26.04 15.97 17.45
CA GLN A 41 -26.04 15.07 18.61
C GLN A 41 -24.72 14.29 18.64
N GLU A 42 -24.04 14.31 19.76
CA GLU A 42 -22.92 13.42 20.04
C GLU A 42 -23.45 12.00 20.19
N MET A 43 -22.94 11.09 19.36
CA MET A 43 -23.34 9.68 19.36
C MET A 43 -22.09 8.81 19.38
N GLU A 44 -22.16 7.71 20.10
CA GLU A 44 -21.12 6.68 20.04
C GLU A 44 -20.98 6.13 18.61
N PRO A 45 -19.74 5.87 18.15
CA PRO A 45 -19.52 5.27 16.83
C PRO A 45 -20.31 3.96 16.68
N SER A 46 -21.01 3.82 15.57
CA SER A 46 -21.79 2.60 15.30
C SER A 46 -20.87 1.39 15.07
N PRO A 47 -20.93 0.35 15.90
CA PRO A 47 -20.15 -0.87 15.68
C PRO A 47 -20.44 -1.55 14.34
N ALA A 48 -21.64 -1.36 13.79
CA ALA A 48 -22.03 -1.91 12.50
C ALA A 48 -21.25 -1.25 11.33
N LEU A 49 -20.92 0.03 11.45
CA LEU A 49 -20.19 0.79 10.42
C LEU A 49 -18.67 0.74 10.59
N GLN A 50 -18.18 0.23 11.71
CA GLN A 50 -16.76 0.08 11.95
C GLN A 50 -16.15 -0.90 10.95
N THR A 51 -15.04 -0.54 10.31
CA THR A 51 -14.29 -1.39 9.37
C THR A 51 -13.01 -1.95 9.97
N ILE A 52 -12.34 -1.16 10.84
CA ILE A 52 -11.12 -1.57 11.53
C ILE A 52 -11.44 -2.75 12.47
N GLY A 53 -10.61 -3.79 12.41
CA GLY A 53 -10.78 -4.99 13.24
C GLY A 53 -11.79 -6.01 12.71
N LYS A 54 -12.48 -5.75 11.60
CA LYS A 54 -13.45 -6.69 10.99
C LYS A 54 -12.88 -7.49 9.80
N MET A 55 -11.62 -7.34 9.47
CA MET A 55 -11.00 -8.14 8.42
C MET A 55 -10.86 -9.60 8.88
N LYS A 56 -11.13 -10.53 7.96
CA LYS A 56 -10.95 -11.96 8.25
C LYS A 56 -9.47 -12.29 8.40
N ASP A 57 -9.13 -13.08 9.41
CA ASP A 57 -7.76 -13.57 9.68
C ASP A 57 -7.36 -14.71 8.71
N THR A 58 -7.38 -14.42 7.42
CA THR A 58 -7.02 -15.36 6.36
C THR A 58 -6.54 -14.63 5.13
N LEU A 59 -5.66 -15.27 4.34
CA LEU A 59 -5.28 -14.82 3.00
C LEU A 59 -6.04 -15.52 1.88
N MET A 60 -7.00 -16.39 2.22
CA MET A 60 -7.81 -17.08 1.22
C MET A 60 -8.59 -16.06 0.37
N GLY A 61 -8.44 -16.17 -0.96
CA GLY A 61 -9.03 -15.26 -1.94
C GLY A 61 -8.30 -13.93 -2.10
N ARG A 62 -7.14 -13.74 -1.44
CA ARG A 62 -6.27 -12.58 -1.62
C ARG A 62 -5.14 -12.86 -2.58
N ALA A 63 -4.59 -11.80 -3.18
CA ALA A 63 -3.48 -11.87 -4.12
C ALA A 63 -2.24 -11.13 -3.56
N ILE A 64 -1.07 -11.74 -3.71
CA ILE A 64 0.22 -11.14 -3.34
C ILE A 64 1.07 -10.99 -4.60
N GLY A 65 1.58 -9.77 -4.83
CA GLY A 65 2.51 -9.47 -5.91
C GLY A 65 3.95 -9.50 -5.43
N ILE A 66 4.84 -10.20 -6.13
CA ILE A 66 6.28 -10.20 -5.84
C ILE A 66 7.00 -9.47 -6.98
N LEU A 67 7.50 -8.27 -6.71
CA LEU A 67 8.31 -7.50 -7.65
C LEU A 67 9.77 -7.98 -7.60
N ILE A 68 10.28 -8.36 -8.76
CA ILE A 68 11.64 -8.87 -8.95
C ILE A 68 12.36 -8.17 -10.09
N ALA A 69 13.69 -8.24 -10.08
CA ALA A 69 14.57 -7.78 -11.17
C ALA A 69 15.73 -8.74 -11.37
N ASN A 70 16.59 -8.48 -12.36
CA ASN A 70 17.82 -9.26 -12.54
C ASN A 70 18.65 -9.27 -11.25
N GLY A 71 19.17 -10.43 -10.87
CA GLY A 71 19.96 -10.64 -9.68
C GLY A 71 19.14 -10.84 -8.39
N SER A 72 17.80 -10.88 -8.45
CA SER A 72 16.95 -11.22 -7.30
C SER A 72 17.27 -12.61 -6.76
N ASP A 73 17.16 -12.78 -5.45
CA ASP A 73 17.41 -14.05 -4.78
C ASP A 73 16.23 -15.01 -4.93
N GLY A 74 16.45 -16.09 -5.70
CA GLY A 74 15.42 -17.10 -5.96
C GLY A 74 14.97 -17.84 -4.70
N ALA A 75 15.86 -18.05 -3.72
CA ALA A 75 15.49 -18.74 -2.49
C ALA A 75 14.55 -17.88 -1.63
N VAL A 76 14.78 -16.57 -1.58
CA VAL A 76 13.92 -15.62 -0.89
C VAL A 76 12.55 -15.53 -1.60
N ILE A 77 12.54 -15.50 -2.94
CA ILE A 77 11.30 -15.50 -3.73
C ILE A 77 10.47 -16.74 -3.40
N GLU A 78 11.06 -17.93 -3.48
CA GLU A 78 10.33 -19.20 -3.22
C GLU A 78 9.87 -19.29 -1.76
N LYS A 79 10.65 -18.80 -0.80
CA LYS A 79 10.27 -18.75 0.63
C LYS A 79 9.01 -17.92 0.84
N ILE A 80 8.96 -16.71 0.28
CA ILE A 80 7.80 -15.80 0.41
C ILE A 80 6.59 -16.36 -0.36
N LYS A 81 6.81 -16.83 -1.59
CA LYS A 81 5.77 -17.44 -2.42
C LYS A 81 5.12 -18.64 -1.72
N LYS A 82 5.95 -19.55 -1.18
CA LYS A 82 5.45 -20.72 -0.45
C LYS A 82 4.65 -20.30 0.79
N ALA A 83 5.16 -19.39 1.61
CA ALA A 83 4.46 -18.92 2.80
C ALA A 83 3.10 -18.30 2.47
N ALA A 84 3.04 -17.49 1.42
CA ALA A 84 1.79 -16.86 0.97
C ALA A 84 0.79 -17.91 0.44
N THR A 85 1.26 -18.88 -0.35
CA THR A 85 0.41 -19.94 -0.90
C THR A 85 -0.11 -20.88 0.21
N ASP A 86 0.76 -21.27 1.15
CA ASP A 86 0.37 -22.08 2.32
C ASP A 86 -0.69 -21.38 3.18
N ALA A 87 -0.67 -20.04 3.22
CA ALA A 87 -1.68 -19.22 3.90
C ALA A 87 -2.96 -18.98 3.07
N GLY A 88 -3.05 -19.54 1.85
CA GLY A 88 -4.22 -19.51 0.98
C GLY A 88 -4.26 -18.36 -0.02
N ALA A 89 -3.20 -17.55 -0.14
CA ALA A 89 -3.13 -16.50 -1.14
C ALA A 89 -2.74 -17.03 -2.53
N THR A 90 -3.19 -16.33 -3.57
CA THR A 90 -2.58 -16.44 -4.89
C THR A 90 -1.35 -15.56 -4.98
N VAL A 91 -0.31 -16.01 -5.68
CA VAL A 91 0.93 -15.24 -5.83
C VAL A 91 1.20 -14.98 -7.30
N LYS A 92 1.59 -13.75 -7.63
CA LYS A 92 2.05 -13.37 -8.98
C LYS A 92 3.43 -12.75 -8.92
N ILE A 93 4.29 -13.19 -9.82
CA ILE A 93 5.61 -12.62 -10.04
C ILE A 93 5.47 -11.45 -11.01
N VAL A 94 5.96 -10.29 -10.62
CA VAL A 94 5.96 -9.06 -11.43
C VAL A 94 7.40 -8.67 -11.72
N ALA A 95 7.70 -8.43 -12.99
CA ALA A 95 9.03 -8.04 -13.43
C ALA A 95 8.97 -6.99 -14.55
N PRO A 96 10.08 -6.30 -14.88
CA PRO A 96 10.12 -5.33 -16.00
C PRO A 96 9.69 -5.92 -17.34
N LYS A 97 9.90 -7.23 -17.52
CA LYS A 97 9.55 -7.96 -18.75
C LYS A 97 8.85 -9.27 -18.43
N VAL A 98 7.82 -9.65 -19.19
CA VAL A 98 7.09 -10.92 -19.05
C VAL A 98 8.00 -12.13 -19.24
N GLY A 99 9.03 -12.04 -20.11
CA GLY A 99 10.02 -13.09 -20.25
C GLY A 99 10.83 -13.37 -18.98
N GLY A 100 10.65 -12.54 -17.96
CA GLY A 100 11.23 -12.73 -16.64
C GLY A 100 12.62 -12.11 -16.50
N VAL A 101 13.31 -12.60 -15.48
CA VAL A 101 14.61 -12.09 -15.06
C VAL A 101 15.59 -13.23 -14.82
N LYS A 102 16.89 -12.92 -14.91
CA LYS A 102 17.96 -13.83 -14.50
C LYS A 102 18.20 -13.65 -13.02
N LEU A 103 17.96 -14.71 -12.24
CA LEU A 103 18.16 -14.73 -10.79
C LEU A 103 19.66 -14.71 -10.42
N ALA A 104 19.97 -14.45 -9.16
CA ALA A 104 21.34 -14.44 -8.64
C ALA A 104 22.09 -15.76 -8.91
N ALA A 105 21.40 -16.89 -8.82
CA ALA A 105 21.96 -18.22 -9.14
C ALA A 105 22.12 -18.50 -10.64
N GLY A 106 21.75 -17.57 -11.52
CA GLY A 106 21.90 -17.69 -12.95
C GLY A 106 20.72 -18.30 -13.71
N SER A 107 19.75 -18.90 -13.03
CA SER A 107 18.53 -19.43 -13.65
C SER A 107 17.58 -18.30 -14.09
N MET A 108 16.73 -18.59 -15.07
CA MET A 108 15.68 -17.68 -15.51
C MET A 108 14.39 -17.95 -14.73
N LEU A 109 13.72 -16.89 -14.26
CA LEU A 109 12.39 -16.93 -13.69
C LEU A 109 11.46 -16.06 -14.53
N ALA A 110 10.45 -16.69 -15.16
CA ALA A 110 9.43 -15.97 -15.91
C ALA A 110 8.53 -15.16 -14.96
N ALA A 111 8.01 -14.04 -15.46
CA ALA A 111 7.04 -13.23 -14.72
C ALA A 111 5.60 -13.56 -15.17
N ASP A 112 4.67 -13.47 -14.22
CA ASP A 112 3.23 -13.59 -14.49
C ASP A 112 2.65 -12.27 -15.04
N GLY A 113 3.34 -11.16 -14.81
CA GLY A 113 2.94 -9.83 -15.29
C GLY A 113 4.12 -8.89 -15.50
N GLN A 114 3.99 -8.05 -16.52
CA GLN A 114 4.92 -6.95 -16.74
C GLN A 114 4.61 -5.80 -15.78
N LEU A 115 5.64 -5.22 -15.17
CA LEU A 115 5.51 -4.14 -14.18
C LEU A 115 4.63 -2.98 -14.67
N ALA A 116 4.80 -2.52 -15.92
CA ALA A 116 4.02 -1.43 -16.50
C ALA A 116 2.51 -1.73 -16.62
N GLY A 117 2.12 -3.01 -16.69
CA GLY A 117 0.72 -3.46 -16.80
C GLY A 117 0.20 -4.17 -15.56
N THR A 118 1.01 -4.26 -14.50
CA THR A 118 0.66 -5.01 -13.29
C THR A 118 0.96 -4.18 -12.05
N PRO A 119 0.22 -3.08 -11.84
CA PRO A 119 0.43 -2.17 -10.72
C PRO A 119 0.08 -2.85 -9.39
N SER A 120 0.67 -2.36 -8.29
CA SER A 120 0.45 -2.94 -6.95
C SER A 120 -1.00 -2.87 -6.49
N VAL A 121 -1.84 -2.02 -7.08
CA VAL A 121 -3.27 -1.93 -6.77
C VAL A 121 -4.02 -3.25 -6.97
N LEU A 122 -3.52 -4.13 -7.84
CA LEU A 122 -4.10 -5.45 -8.11
C LEU A 122 -3.86 -6.48 -6.99
N PHE A 123 -3.07 -6.14 -5.98
CA PHE A 123 -2.66 -7.06 -4.92
C PHE A 123 -3.12 -6.57 -3.55
N ASP A 124 -3.30 -7.49 -2.61
CA ASP A 124 -3.62 -7.19 -1.21
C ASP A 124 -2.38 -6.88 -0.37
N ALA A 125 -1.26 -7.48 -0.71
CA ALA A 125 0.05 -7.20 -0.16
C ALA A 125 1.12 -7.39 -1.25
N VAL A 126 2.32 -6.88 -1.04
CA VAL A 126 3.42 -7.02 -2.01
C VAL A 126 4.71 -7.43 -1.33
N ALA A 127 5.59 -8.08 -2.09
CA ALA A 127 6.99 -8.27 -1.71
C ALA A 127 7.89 -7.64 -2.78
N VAL A 128 9.00 -7.05 -2.38
CA VAL A 128 9.97 -6.40 -3.26
C VAL A 128 11.33 -7.03 -2.97
N ILE A 129 11.77 -7.91 -3.86
CA ILE A 129 12.96 -8.76 -3.69
C ILE A 129 13.94 -8.42 -4.80
N LEU A 130 15.00 -7.67 -4.48
CA LEU A 130 15.89 -7.07 -5.46
C LEU A 130 17.36 -7.21 -5.05
N SER A 131 18.23 -7.41 -6.04
CA SER A 131 19.66 -7.13 -5.85
C SER A 131 19.91 -5.62 -5.78
N ASP A 132 21.11 -5.20 -5.35
CA ASP A 132 21.49 -3.78 -5.34
C ASP A 132 21.43 -3.19 -6.77
N GLU A 133 21.86 -3.94 -7.80
CA GLU A 133 21.76 -3.56 -9.22
C GLU A 133 20.30 -3.51 -9.70
N GLY A 134 19.49 -4.49 -9.30
CA GLY A 134 18.06 -4.53 -9.60
C GLY A 134 17.32 -3.33 -9.02
N ALA A 135 17.61 -2.97 -7.78
CA ALA A 135 17.05 -1.79 -7.13
C ALA A 135 17.45 -0.49 -7.87
N LYS A 136 18.74 -0.37 -8.26
CA LYS A 136 19.23 0.76 -9.03
C LYS A 136 18.55 0.86 -10.40
N ALA A 137 18.40 -0.26 -11.11
CA ALA A 137 17.72 -0.28 -12.39
C ALA A 137 16.24 0.14 -12.26
N LEU A 138 15.52 -0.44 -11.30
CA LEU A 138 14.12 -0.14 -11.08
C LEU A 138 13.87 1.27 -10.52
N SER A 139 14.83 1.88 -9.85
CA SER A 139 14.70 3.26 -9.40
C SER A 139 14.58 4.29 -10.53
N MET A 140 14.96 3.90 -11.73
CA MET A 140 14.82 4.72 -12.95
C MET A 140 13.49 4.50 -13.68
N GLU A 141 12.67 3.56 -13.22
CA GLU A 141 11.38 3.23 -13.81
C GLU A 141 10.23 3.77 -12.92
N SER A 142 9.43 4.69 -13.45
CA SER A 142 8.29 5.27 -12.72
C SER A 142 7.34 4.19 -12.21
N GLY A 143 7.08 3.16 -13.03
CA GLY A 143 6.21 2.05 -12.62
C GLY A 143 6.68 1.28 -11.38
N ALA A 144 8.00 1.23 -11.10
CA ALA A 144 8.52 0.60 -9.89
C ALA A 144 8.36 1.52 -8.66
N ILE A 145 8.56 2.81 -8.85
CA ILE A 145 8.32 3.83 -7.83
C ILE A 145 6.84 3.86 -7.45
N ASP A 146 5.95 3.90 -8.44
CA ASP A 146 4.50 3.88 -8.23
C ASP A 146 4.05 2.57 -7.57
N PHE A 147 4.63 1.42 -7.98
CA PHE A 147 4.31 0.12 -7.37
C PHE A 147 4.47 0.13 -5.85
N VAL A 148 5.58 0.65 -5.33
CA VAL A 148 5.82 0.68 -3.88
C VAL A 148 5.06 1.82 -3.19
N ARG A 149 4.92 2.99 -3.83
CA ARG A 149 4.16 4.12 -3.29
C ARG A 149 2.68 3.80 -3.15
N ASP A 150 2.08 3.20 -4.18
CA ASP A 150 0.68 2.80 -4.17
C ASP A 150 0.42 1.70 -3.14
N ALA A 151 1.33 0.71 -3.02
CA ALA A 151 1.21 -0.31 -1.99
C ALA A 151 1.20 0.32 -0.59
N PHE A 152 2.10 1.27 -0.34
CA PHE A 152 2.17 1.98 0.93
C PHE A 152 0.95 2.87 1.15
N GLY A 153 0.58 3.69 0.15
CA GLY A 153 -0.58 4.58 0.20
C GLY A 153 -1.91 3.86 0.40
N HIS A 154 -2.03 2.63 -0.12
CA HIS A 154 -3.20 1.77 0.08
C HIS A 154 -3.11 0.88 1.34
N LEU A 155 -2.25 1.24 2.29
CA LEU A 155 -2.13 0.60 3.61
C LEU A 155 -1.80 -0.90 3.53
N LYS A 156 -1.10 -1.34 2.48
CA LYS A 156 -0.75 -2.76 2.29
C LYS A 156 0.51 -3.13 3.06
N ALA A 157 0.62 -4.40 3.44
CA ALA A 157 1.88 -4.96 3.90
C ALA A 157 2.87 -5.05 2.75
N ILE A 158 4.14 -4.73 3.02
CA ILE A 158 5.24 -4.75 2.06
C ILE A 158 6.39 -5.55 2.65
N ALA A 159 6.71 -6.72 2.08
CA ALA A 159 7.93 -7.42 2.44
C ALA A 159 9.10 -6.90 1.60
N VAL A 160 10.24 -6.68 2.21
CA VAL A 160 11.42 -6.17 1.52
C VAL A 160 12.70 -6.89 1.95
N ASP A 161 13.59 -7.13 1.01
CA ASP A 161 14.99 -7.41 1.28
C ASP A 161 15.81 -6.10 1.27
N LYS A 162 17.13 -6.21 1.33
CA LYS A 162 18.03 -5.04 1.31
C LYS A 162 17.83 -4.17 0.06
N GLY A 163 17.70 -4.79 -1.11
CA GLY A 163 17.47 -4.08 -2.38
C GLY A 163 16.09 -3.46 -2.44
N GLY A 164 15.07 -4.16 -1.96
CA GLY A 164 13.71 -3.63 -1.82
C GLY A 164 13.66 -2.41 -0.91
N GLN A 165 14.37 -2.45 0.23
CA GLN A 165 14.51 -1.27 1.11
C GLN A 165 15.18 -0.09 0.42
N ALA A 166 16.16 -0.33 -0.45
CA ALA A 166 16.79 0.73 -1.22
C ALA A 166 15.78 1.39 -2.18
N LEU A 167 14.94 0.61 -2.86
CA LEU A 167 13.87 1.13 -3.71
C LEU A 167 12.84 1.94 -2.90
N LEU A 168 12.40 1.45 -1.74
CA LEU A 168 11.48 2.17 -0.87
C LEU A 168 12.02 3.55 -0.47
N ARG A 169 13.29 3.63 -0.09
CA ARG A 169 13.93 4.91 0.24
C ARG A 169 13.93 5.91 -0.93
N ILE A 170 14.24 5.42 -2.13
CA ILE A 170 14.23 6.27 -3.34
C ILE A 170 12.80 6.73 -3.65
N ALA A 171 11.82 5.87 -3.45
CA ALA A 171 10.40 6.20 -3.62
C ALA A 171 9.84 7.10 -2.49
N ASN A 172 10.66 7.47 -1.50
CA ASN A 172 10.25 8.22 -0.30
C ASN A 172 9.13 7.50 0.48
N VAL A 173 9.19 6.18 0.55
CA VAL A 173 8.27 5.34 1.33
C VAL A 173 8.83 5.12 2.72
N GLY A 174 8.03 5.43 3.75
CA GLY A 174 8.42 5.30 5.15
C GLY A 174 8.55 3.84 5.62
N GLN A 175 9.10 3.68 6.83
CA GLN A 175 9.17 2.41 7.54
C GLN A 175 8.15 2.40 8.67
N ASP A 176 7.36 1.33 8.76
CA ASP A 176 6.40 1.09 9.83
C ASP A 176 6.21 -0.42 10.06
N ALA A 177 5.28 -0.82 10.92
CA ALA A 177 5.01 -2.23 11.24
C ALA A 177 4.53 -3.06 10.03
N GLY A 178 4.06 -2.41 8.96
CA GLY A 178 3.62 -3.08 7.74
C GLY A 178 4.73 -3.23 6.69
N VAL A 179 5.93 -2.68 6.94
CA VAL A 179 7.12 -2.88 6.09
C VAL A 179 8.03 -3.89 6.78
N VAL A 180 8.01 -5.12 6.31
CA VAL A 180 8.61 -6.29 6.99
C VAL A 180 9.80 -6.80 6.20
N ASP A 181 10.84 -7.26 6.91
CA ASP A 181 11.97 -7.94 6.27
C ASP A 181 11.56 -9.31 5.71
N THR A 182 12.01 -9.67 4.50
CA THR A 182 11.75 -10.98 3.87
C THR A 182 12.28 -12.18 4.66
N ASN A 183 13.19 -11.96 5.61
CA ASN A 183 13.64 -13.01 6.52
C ASN A 183 12.54 -13.42 7.49
N ASP A 184 11.62 -12.53 7.85
CA ASP A 184 10.48 -12.79 8.71
C ASP A 184 9.19 -12.97 7.88
N LYS A 185 9.10 -14.12 7.21
CA LYS A 185 7.93 -14.48 6.40
C LYS A 185 6.63 -14.53 7.21
N ASP A 186 6.72 -14.92 8.49
CA ASP A 186 5.53 -15.08 9.34
C ASP A 186 4.97 -13.72 9.77
N ALA A 187 5.83 -12.76 10.08
CA ALA A 187 5.42 -11.37 10.28
C ALA A 187 4.80 -10.77 9.01
N PHE A 188 5.37 -11.05 7.82
CA PHE A 188 4.77 -10.60 6.56
C PHE A 188 3.38 -11.18 6.34
N ILE A 189 3.19 -12.49 6.53
CA ILE A 189 1.87 -13.15 6.39
C ILE A 189 0.87 -12.58 7.40
N ALA A 190 1.28 -12.33 8.64
CA ALA A 190 0.44 -11.70 9.65
C ALA A 190 0.03 -10.27 9.23
N ALA A 191 0.99 -9.45 8.79
CA ALA A 191 0.72 -8.08 8.32
C ALA A 191 -0.17 -8.05 7.07
N ALA A 192 -0.05 -9.04 6.16
CA ALA A 192 -0.85 -9.14 4.94
C ALA A 192 -2.33 -9.47 5.18
N LYS A 193 -2.68 -9.98 6.36
CA LYS A 193 -4.06 -10.28 6.74
C LYS A 193 -4.90 -9.06 7.08
N THR A 194 -4.27 -7.91 7.31
CA THR A 194 -4.94 -6.66 7.66
C THR A 194 -4.42 -5.49 6.82
N ARG A 195 -5.05 -4.32 6.94
CA ARG A 195 -4.52 -3.06 6.44
C ARG A 195 -3.74 -2.37 7.56
N GLN A 196 -2.73 -1.60 7.19
CA GLN A 196 -1.86 -0.87 8.11
C GLN A 196 -2.53 0.45 8.51
N TRP A 197 -3.60 0.37 9.30
CA TRP A 197 -4.49 1.50 9.61
C TRP A 197 -3.78 2.67 10.28
N ASP A 198 -2.74 2.42 11.09
CA ASP A 198 -1.97 3.48 11.75
C ASP A 198 -1.24 4.39 10.75
N ARG A 199 -0.96 3.86 9.55
CA ARG A 199 -0.35 4.59 8.43
C ARG A 199 -1.29 5.62 7.81
N GLU A 200 -2.60 5.45 7.96
CA GLU A 200 -3.62 6.21 7.23
C GLU A 200 -3.43 7.72 7.36
N LYS A 201 -3.12 8.22 8.56
CA LYS A 201 -2.90 9.65 8.79
C LYS A 201 -1.70 10.20 8.01
N SER A 202 -0.64 9.43 7.87
CA SER A 202 0.58 9.87 7.17
C SER A 202 0.42 9.85 5.66
N VAL A 203 -0.34 8.89 5.10
CA VAL A 203 -0.51 8.77 3.65
C VAL A 203 -1.49 9.78 3.07
N ARG A 204 -2.35 10.38 3.87
CA ARG A 204 -3.24 11.47 3.43
C ARG A 204 -2.50 12.70 2.91
N THR A 205 -1.25 12.87 3.29
CA THR A 205 -0.41 14.04 2.94
C THR A 205 0.60 13.74 1.84
N LEU A 206 0.58 12.53 1.27
CA LEU A 206 1.51 12.12 0.20
C LEU A 206 1.05 12.55 -1.21
N ALA A 207 -0.09 13.22 -1.33
CA ALA A 207 -0.64 13.72 -2.59
C ALA A 207 -0.09 15.10 -2.93
#